data_37b9c95263516d0221b11506e6e003ea
#
_entry.id   37b9c95263516d0221b11506e6e003ea
#
_cell.length_a   1.000
_cell.length_b   1.000
_cell.length_c   1.000
_cell.angle_alpha   90.00
_cell.angle_beta   90.00
_cell.angle_gamma   90.00
#
_symmetry.space_group_name_H-M   'P 1'
#
loop_
_entity.id
_entity.type
_entity.pdbx_description
1 polymer ?
#
loop_
_entity_poly.entity_id
_entity_poly.type
_entity_poly.pdbx_seq_one_letter_code
_entity_poly.pdbx_strand_id
1 'polypeptide(L)'
;VSSSSAAFIEALRRCIGAANVLVDEVGVAPYVSDWRGAFRGEALAVACPASTGEVADVVRLCRRERVPVVPQGGNTGMCGGAIPDASRTSVVVALRRMNRILAVDARNDAITVEAGCVLAQVQEAAATAGRLFPLSLAAEGSCQIGGNLSTNAGGINVLRYGNARDLVLGLEAVLPDGSVWNGLRALRKDNRGYDLKHLFIGAEGTLGIITGAVLKLFPRPAEQVSALVALREPEDAVMLLASIRERQGDALIAFELIGRACLDLVYAHVHGTRDPFGQP
;
A
#
# COMPACT_ATOMS: atom_id res chain seq x y z
N VAL A 1 -2.97 30.45 14.63
CA VAL A 1 -2.82 29.22 15.46
C VAL A 1 -3.14 29.63 16.88
N SER A 2 -4.12 28.97 17.52
CA SER A 2 -4.47 29.26 18.93
C SER A 2 -3.29 28.90 19.86
N SER A 3 -3.24 29.48 21.07
CA SER A 3 -2.22 29.14 22.08
C SER A 3 -2.15 27.61 22.35
N SER A 4 -3.31 26.95 22.34
CA SER A 4 -3.42 25.48 22.47
C SER A 4 -2.77 24.73 21.33
N SER A 5 -2.96 25.17 20.08
CA SER A 5 -2.35 24.52 18.89
C SER A 5 -0.84 24.67 18.87
N ALA A 6 -0.31 25.81 19.30
CA ALA A 6 1.13 26.03 19.39
C ALA A 6 1.79 25.10 20.43
N ALA A 7 1.17 24.95 21.61
CA ALA A 7 1.66 24.04 22.65
C ALA A 7 1.64 22.57 22.19
N PHE A 8 0.59 22.17 21.45
CA PHE A 8 0.49 20.84 20.87
C PHE A 8 1.59 20.58 19.83
N ILE A 9 1.83 21.52 18.91
CA ILE A 9 2.90 21.41 17.90
C ILE A 9 4.27 21.25 18.57
N GLU A 10 4.55 22.02 19.63
CA GLU A 10 5.78 21.88 20.38
C GLU A 10 5.91 20.52 21.10
N ALA A 11 4.80 19.99 21.61
CA ALA A 11 4.77 18.63 22.16
C ALA A 11 5.06 17.58 21.08
N LEU A 12 4.48 17.75 19.89
CA LEU A 12 4.71 16.86 18.73
C LEU A 12 6.19 16.90 18.28
N ARG A 13 6.79 18.09 18.25
CA ARG A 13 8.22 18.27 17.95
C ARG A 13 9.12 17.58 18.96
N ARG A 14 8.73 17.54 20.22
CA ARG A 14 9.47 16.78 21.26
C ARG A 14 9.39 15.27 21.08
N CYS A 15 8.29 14.75 20.52
CA CYS A 15 8.13 13.32 20.27
C CYS A 15 9.02 12.81 19.14
N ILE A 16 9.15 13.54 18.03
CA ILE A 16 9.78 13.03 16.80
C ILE A 16 10.87 13.95 16.23
N GLY A 17 11.22 15.03 16.93
CA GLY A 17 12.17 16.06 16.47
C GLY A 17 11.52 17.14 15.59
N ALA A 18 11.94 18.38 15.76
CA ALA A 18 11.33 19.54 15.11
C ALA A 18 11.34 19.48 13.57
N ALA A 19 12.42 18.97 12.97
CA ALA A 19 12.56 18.83 11.52
C ALA A 19 11.58 17.83 10.90
N ASN A 20 10.93 17.00 11.71
CA ASN A 20 10.01 15.94 11.27
C ASN A 20 8.53 16.31 11.50
N VAL A 21 8.25 17.55 11.89
CA VAL A 21 6.92 18.12 12.09
C VAL A 21 6.76 19.31 11.14
N LEU A 22 6.01 19.11 10.06
CA LEU A 22 5.76 20.12 9.04
C LEU A 22 4.49 20.90 9.44
N VAL A 23 4.58 22.22 9.44
CA VAL A 23 3.48 23.13 9.80
C VAL A 23 3.32 24.28 8.81
N ASP A 24 4.33 24.52 8.00
CA ASP A 24 4.29 25.54 6.96
C ASP A 24 3.49 25.02 5.75
N GLU A 25 2.92 25.94 4.99
CA GLU A 25 2.05 25.63 3.86
C GLU A 25 2.76 24.80 2.78
N VAL A 26 4.02 25.10 2.48
CA VAL A 26 4.79 24.41 1.45
C VAL A 26 5.07 22.97 1.86
N GLY A 27 5.48 22.75 3.11
CA GLY A 27 5.76 21.42 3.66
C GLY A 27 4.53 20.54 3.79
N VAL A 28 3.36 21.13 4.10
CA VAL A 28 2.09 20.42 4.31
C VAL A 28 1.36 20.11 3.00
N ALA A 29 1.49 20.95 1.97
CA ALA A 29 0.74 20.87 0.71
C ALA A 29 0.73 19.47 0.05
N PRO A 30 1.83 18.70 -0.01
CA PRO A 30 1.84 17.37 -0.64
C PRO A 30 1.00 16.31 0.11
N TYR A 31 0.64 16.58 1.36
CA TYR A 31 -0.05 15.62 2.24
C TYR A 31 -1.55 15.88 2.39
N VAL A 32 -2.03 17.02 1.91
CA VAL A 32 -3.43 17.46 2.08
C VAL A 32 -4.21 17.48 0.77
N SER A 33 -3.62 17.00 -0.30
CA SER A 33 -4.29 16.81 -1.60
C SER A 33 -3.93 15.46 -2.19
N ASP A 34 -4.90 14.76 -2.80
CA ASP A 34 -4.62 13.56 -3.55
C ASP A 34 -3.94 13.90 -4.90
N TRP A 35 -3.31 12.91 -5.52
CA TRP A 35 -2.55 13.10 -6.76
C TRP A 35 -3.38 13.59 -7.96
N ARG A 36 -4.73 13.38 -7.93
CA ARG A 36 -5.64 13.91 -8.96
C ARG A 36 -6.15 15.30 -8.65
N GLY A 37 -5.95 15.81 -7.42
CA GLY A 37 -6.54 17.04 -6.92
C GLY A 37 -8.06 16.98 -6.72
N ALA A 38 -8.64 15.76 -6.70
CA ALA A 38 -10.07 15.54 -6.46
C ALA A 38 -10.46 15.71 -5.00
N PHE A 39 -9.56 15.36 -4.08
CA PHE A 39 -9.73 15.52 -2.64
C PHE A 39 -8.69 16.51 -2.12
N ARG A 40 -9.16 17.50 -1.38
CA ARG A 40 -8.31 18.50 -0.72
C ARG A 40 -8.81 18.75 0.69
N GLY A 41 -7.89 18.86 1.61
CA GLY A 41 -8.18 19.17 3.01
C GLY A 41 -7.14 20.09 3.61
N GLU A 42 -7.14 20.18 4.93
CA GLU A 42 -6.19 20.95 5.72
C GLU A 42 -5.72 20.11 6.92
N ALA A 43 -4.49 20.30 7.34
CA ALA A 43 -3.94 19.64 8.52
C ALA A 43 -3.39 20.67 9.51
N LEU A 44 -3.48 20.35 10.81
CA LEU A 44 -2.81 21.10 11.85
C LEU A 44 -1.28 20.98 11.73
N ALA A 45 -0.82 19.78 11.41
CA ALA A 45 0.58 19.46 11.15
C ALA A 45 0.69 18.14 10.38
N VAL A 46 1.85 17.90 9.77
CA VAL A 46 2.26 16.57 9.27
C VAL A 46 3.39 16.06 10.16
N ALA A 47 3.19 14.91 10.78
CA ALA A 47 4.19 14.21 11.57
C ALA A 47 4.84 13.10 10.71
N CYS A 48 6.16 13.08 10.64
CA CYS A 48 6.93 12.07 9.90
C CYS A 48 7.76 11.22 10.88
N PRO A 49 7.19 10.23 11.56
CA PRO A 49 7.90 9.35 12.48
C PRO A 49 8.88 8.43 11.72
N ALA A 50 9.95 7.98 12.39
CA ALA A 50 10.98 7.08 11.86
C ALA A 50 10.99 5.70 12.53
N SER A 51 10.09 5.47 13.49
CA SER A 51 10.01 4.19 14.21
C SER A 51 8.60 3.96 14.75
N THR A 52 8.29 2.69 15.03
CA THR A 52 7.03 2.29 15.69
C THR A 52 6.85 2.99 17.04
N GLY A 53 7.94 3.20 17.79
CA GLY A 53 7.90 3.96 19.05
C GLY A 53 7.47 5.40 18.84
N GLU A 54 8.05 6.10 17.86
CA GLU A 54 7.65 7.46 17.50
C GLU A 54 6.19 7.55 17.04
N VAL A 55 5.70 6.56 16.24
CA VAL A 55 4.28 6.49 15.87
C VAL A 55 3.41 6.36 17.12
N ALA A 56 3.78 5.47 18.05
CA ALA A 56 3.06 5.26 19.30
C ALA A 56 3.01 6.54 20.17
N ASP A 57 4.11 7.28 20.27
CA ASP A 57 4.16 8.54 21.03
C ASP A 57 3.30 9.63 20.39
N VAL A 58 3.31 9.75 19.05
CA VAL A 58 2.42 10.66 18.32
C VAL A 58 0.96 10.31 18.57
N VAL A 59 0.58 9.02 18.47
CA VAL A 59 -0.80 8.55 18.70
C VAL A 59 -1.25 8.84 20.14
N ARG A 60 -0.39 8.55 21.14
CA ARG A 60 -0.69 8.87 22.57
C ARG A 60 -0.91 10.36 22.79
N LEU A 61 -0.05 11.19 22.18
CA LEU A 61 -0.19 12.64 22.24
C LEU A 61 -1.52 13.09 21.62
N CYS A 62 -1.82 12.66 20.39
CA CYS A 62 -3.05 13.00 19.69
C CYS A 62 -4.29 12.54 20.47
N ARG A 63 -4.29 11.33 21.03
CA ARG A 63 -5.37 10.82 21.88
C ARG A 63 -5.59 11.67 23.12
N ARG A 64 -4.52 12.04 23.84
CA ARG A 64 -4.60 12.88 25.04
C ARG A 64 -5.19 14.25 24.74
N GLU A 65 -4.77 14.86 23.66
CA GLU A 65 -5.21 16.18 23.24
C GLU A 65 -6.48 16.16 22.36
N ARG A 66 -7.05 14.97 22.10
CA ARG A 66 -8.23 14.75 21.26
C ARG A 66 -8.07 15.30 19.83
N VAL A 67 -6.88 15.17 19.28
CA VAL A 67 -6.56 15.56 17.90
C VAL A 67 -6.76 14.35 16.99
N PRO A 68 -7.58 14.44 15.93
CA PRO A 68 -7.74 13.36 14.96
C PRO A 68 -6.44 13.05 14.23
N VAL A 69 -6.26 11.76 13.86
CA VAL A 69 -5.09 11.27 13.13
C VAL A 69 -5.50 10.74 11.76
N VAL A 70 -4.78 11.15 10.74
CA VAL A 70 -4.92 10.63 9.36
C VAL A 70 -3.63 9.91 8.99
N PRO A 71 -3.58 8.56 9.02
CA PRO A 71 -2.42 7.82 8.57
C PRO A 71 -2.24 7.96 7.06
N GLN A 72 -0.99 8.18 6.61
CA GLN A 72 -0.71 8.31 5.19
C GLN A 72 0.56 7.56 4.80
N GLY A 73 0.45 6.73 3.76
CA GLY A 73 1.57 6.14 3.04
C GLY A 73 2.00 6.99 1.84
N GLY A 74 2.09 6.38 0.66
CA GLY A 74 2.51 7.04 -0.58
C GLY A 74 1.50 8.00 -1.21
N ASN A 75 0.35 8.21 -0.61
CA ASN A 75 -0.74 9.09 -1.08
C ASN A 75 -1.20 8.80 -2.53
N THR A 76 -1.21 7.52 -2.92
CA THR A 76 -1.58 7.06 -4.26
C THR A 76 -3.03 6.59 -4.38
N GLY A 77 -3.79 6.61 -3.28
CA GLY A 77 -5.19 6.21 -3.24
C GLY A 77 -6.11 7.15 -4.03
N MET A 78 -7.26 6.60 -4.47
CA MET A 78 -8.22 7.35 -5.29
C MET A 78 -9.53 7.70 -4.55
N CYS A 79 -9.71 7.21 -3.32
CA CYS A 79 -10.94 7.39 -2.55
C CYS A 79 -10.84 8.46 -1.44
N GLY A 80 -9.72 9.16 -1.35
CA GLY A 80 -9.52 10.25 -0.38
C GLY A 80 -9.25 9.82 1.06
N GLY A 81 -9.16 8.51 1.37
CA GLY A 81 -8.99 8.00 2.74
C GLY A 81 -7.69 8.43 3.45
N ALA A 82 -6.69 8.88 2.70
CA ALA A 82 -5.43 9.40 3.23
C ALA A 82 -5.39 10.95 3.30
N ILE A 83 -6.48 11.63 2.93
CA ILE A 83 -6.57 13.10 2.92
C ILE A 83 -7.38 13.56 4.14
N PRO A 84 -6.87 14.52 4.94
CA PRO A 84 -7.63 15.10 6.03
C PRO A 84 -8.84 15.89 5.51
N ASP A 85 -9.79 16.15 6.40
CA ASP A 85 -10.90 17.06 6.09
C ASP A 85 -10.45 18.55 6.08
N ALA A 86 -11.36 19.46 5.78
CA ALA A 86 -11.08 20.90 5.72
C ALA A 86 -11.07 21.59 7.09
N SER A 87 -11.21 20.87 8.22
CA SER A 87 -11.32 21.47 9.55
C SER A 87 -10.01 22.03 10.10
N ARG A 88 -8.86 21.60 9.54
CA ARG A 88 -7.51 21.91 10.03
C ARG A 88 -7.26 21.48 11.47
N THR A 89 -7.94 20.45 11.93
CA THR A 89 -7.82 19.97 13.32
C THR A 89 -7.02 18.68 13.45
N SER A 90 -6.81 17.97 12.35
CA SER A 90 -6.13 16.67 12.31
C SER A 90 -4.63 16.76 12.10
N VAL A 91 -3.92 15.72 12.54
CA VAL A 91 -2.51 15.49 12.21
C VAL A 91 -2.41 14.36 11.16
N VAL A 92 -1.72 14.64 10.05
CA VAL A 92 -1.33 13.58 9.11
C VAL A 92 -0.09 12.87 9.65
N VAL A 93 -0.16 11.54 9.79
CA VAL A 93 0.99 10.71 10.19
C VAL A 93 1.54 10.03 8.94
N ALA A 94 2.61 10.60 8.38
CA ALA A 94 3.24 10.16 7.14
C ALA A 94 4.41 9.21 7.41
N LEU A 95 4.31 7.96 6.95
CA LEU A 95 5.25 6.89 7.29
C LEU A 95 6.51 6.84 6.40
N ARG A 96 6.75 7.82 5.56
CA ARG A 96 7.84 7.84 4.56
C ARG A 96 9.25 7.63 5.12
N ARG A 97 9.49 7.92 6.41
CA ARG A 97 10.78 7.71 7.08
C ARG A 97 10.98 6.28 7.58
N MET A 98 9.91 5.50 7.67
CA MET A 98 9.93 4.09 8.04
C MET A 98 10.07 3.24 6.78
N ASN A 99 11.19 3.33 6.08
CA ASN A 99 11.39 2.79 4.73
C ASN A 99 12.53 1.75 4.64
N ARG A 100 12.87 1.12 5.75
CA ARG A 100 13.93 0.11 5.79
C ARG A 100 13.40 -1.28 5.45
N ILE A 101 14.17 -2.00 4.63
CA ILE A 101 14.05 -3.44 4.49
C ILE A 101 14.84 -4.06 5.64
N LEU A 102 14.14 -4.72 6.57
CA LEU A 102 14.72 -5.20 7.82
C LEU A 102 15.41 -6.55 7.65
N ALA A 103 14.83 -7.44 6.83
CA ALA A 103 15.41 -8.76 6.53
C ALA A 103 14.85 -9.33 5.22
N VAL A 104 15.68 -10.07 4.49
CA VAL A 104 15.27 -10.92 3.36
C VAL A 104 15.69 -12.35 3.68
N ASP A 105 14.71 -13.23 3.89
CA ASP A 105 14.93 -14.66 4.12
C ASP A 105 14.50 -15.45 2.89
N ALA A 106 15.44 -15.64 1.97
CA ALA A 106 15.20 -16.38 0.74
C ALA A 106 14.96 -17.88 0.96
N ARG A 107 15.36 -18.45 2.12
CA ARG A 107 15.13 -19.86 2.44
C ARG A 107 13.71 -20.10 2.92
N ASN A 108 13.14 -19.15 3.66
CA ASN A 108 11.76 -19.18 4.14
C ASN A 108 10.79 -18.44 3.19
N ASP A 109 11.29 -17.92 2.07
CA ASP A 109 10.50 -17.10 1.12
C ASP A 109 9.75 -15.97 1.83
N ALA A 110 10.47 -15.16 2.60
CA ALA A 110 9.89 -14.06 3.37
C ALA A 110 10.78 -12.81 3.31
N ILE A 111 10.15 -11.64 3.38
CA ILE A 111 10.82 -10.35 3.52
C ILE A 111 10.14 -9.55 4.62
N THR A 112 10.92 -8.97 5.52
CA THR A 112 10.43 -8.10 6.59
C THR A 112 10.76 -6.65 6.26
N VAL A 113 9.74 -5.80 6.27
CA VAL A 113 9.85 -4.41 5.86
C VAL A 113 9.11 -3.47 6.79
N GLU A 114 9.55 -2.22 6.86
CA GLU A 114 8.79 -1.13 7.46
C GLU A 114 7.66 -0.68 6.52
N ALA A 115 6.61 -0.10 7.08
CA ALA A 115 5.38 0.24 6.36
C ALA A 115 5.55 1.35 5.30
N GLY A 116 6.55 2.21 5.45
CA GLY A 116 6.87 3.27 4.48
C GLY A 116 7.78 2.82 3.33
N CYS A 117 8.17 1.54 3.26
CA CYS A 117 8.89 1.00 2.09
C CYS A 117 8.04 1.16 0.83
N VAL A 118 8.65 1.68 -0.23
CA VAL A 118 8.00 1.77 -1.56
C VAL A 118 7.94 0.37 -2.18
N LEU A 119 6.83 0.04 -2.84
CA LEU A 119 6.59 -1.29 -3.41
C LEU A 119 7.72 -1.71 -4.36
N ALA A 120 8.16 -0.84 -5.26
CA ALA A 120 9.25 -1.13 -6.20
C ALA A 120 10.57 -1.49 -5.49
N GLN A 121 10.88 -0.87 -4.35
CA GLN A 121 12.08 -1.20 -3.56
C GLN A 121 11.99 -2.61 -2.96
N VAL A 122 10.79 -3.01 -2.52
CA VAL A 122 10.55 -4.37 -1.98
C VAL A 122 10.67 -5.41 -3.09
N GLN A 123 10.14 -5.13 -4.28
CA GLN A 123 10.26 -5.99 -5.47
C GLN A 123 11.73 -6.16 -5.88
N GLU A 124 12.50 -5.07 -5.91
CA GLU A 124 13.93 -5.10 -6.25
C GLU A 124 14.75 -5.90 -5.25
N ALA A 125 14.50 -5.71 -3.94
CA ALA A 125 15.16 -6.49 -2.90
C ALA A 125 14.84 -7.99 -2.99
N ALA A 126 13.59 -8.35 -3.28
CA ALA A 126 13.19 -9.72 -3.54
C ALA A 126 13.90 -10.28 -4.77
N ALA A 127 13.94 -9.53 -5.87
CA ALA A 127 14.60 -9.94 -7.12
C ALA A 127 16.12 -10.15 -6.93
N THR A 128 16.79 -9.29 -6.18
CA THR A 128 18.21 -9.42 -5.82
C THR A 128 18.48 -10.72 -5.03
N ALA A 129 17.51 -11.17 -4.23
CA ALA A 129 17.57 -12.44 -3.50
C ALA A 129 17.10 -13.66 -4.34
N GLY A 130 16.87 -13.50 -5.65
CA GLY A 130 16.37 -14.56 -6.53
C GLY A 130 14.91 -14.93 -6.27
N ARG A 131 14.12 -14.01 -5.72
CA ARG A 131 12.72 -14.18 -5.36
C ARG A 131 11.83 -13.18 -6.07
N LEU A 132 10.52 -13.40 -5.98
CA LEU A 132 9.48 -12.53 -6.50
C LEU A 132 8.59 -12.05 -5.34
N PHE A 133 8.39 -10.74 -5.23
CA PHE A 133 7.23 -10.18 -4.50
C PHE A 133 6.17 -9.81 -5.54
N PRO A 134 5.02 -10.52 -5.58
CA PRO A 134 4.15 -10.51 -6.76
C PRO A 134 3.10 -9.39 -6.77
N LEU A 135 3.00 -8.55 -5.73
CA LEU A 135 2.10 -7.40 -5.77
C LEU A 135 2.54 -6.46 -6.89
N SER A 136 1.65 -6.14 -7.83
CA SER A 136 1.94 -5.26 -8.97
C SER A 136 0.81 -4.26 -9.15
N LEU A 137 1.13 -2.98 -9.01
CA LEU A 137 0.20 -1.85 -9.04
C LEU A 137 0.71 -0.78 -9.99
N ALA A 138 -0.18 -0.02 -10.59
CA ALA A 138 0.21 1.11 -11.44
C ALA A 138 1.09 2.15 -10.72
N ALA A 139 0.93 2.28 -9.41
CA ALA A 139 1.66 3.22 -8.56
C ALA A 139 2.88 2.59 -7.84
N GLU A 140 3.44 1.46 -8.32
CA GLU A 140 4.48 0.71 -7.61
C GLU A 140 5.73 1.54 -7.29
N GLY A 141 6.04 2.56 -8.09
CA GLY A 141 7.16 3.49 -7.86
C GLY A 141 6.95 4.49 -6.72
N SER A 142 5.75 4.60 -6.15
CA SER A 142 5.43 5.60 -5.12
C SER A 142 4.52 5.09 -4.00
N CYS A 143 3.70 4.06 -4.23
CA CYS A 143 2.88 3.47 -3.18
C CYS A 143 3.76 2.79 -2.13
N GLN A 144 3.31 2.83 -0.87
CA GLN A 144 4.02 2.28 0.27
C GLN A 144 3.30 1.05 0.83
N ILE A 145 4.06 0.11 1.37
CA ILE A 145 3.55 -1.18 1.86
C ILE A 145 2.45 -1.00 2.89
N GLY A 146 2.60 -0.10 3.86
CA GLY A 146 1.56 0.16 4.87
C GLY A 146 0.23 0.60 4.25
N GLY A 147 0.27 1.45 3.23
CA GLY A 147 -0.90 1.87 2.47
C GLY A 147 -1.50 0.71 1.66
N ASN A 148 -0.67 -0.08 0.97
CA ASN A 148 -1.11 -1.24 0.20
C ASN A 148 -1.81 -2.28 1.08
N LEU A 149 -1.32 -2.51 2.30
CA LEU A 149 -1.94 -3.41 3.27
C LEU A 149 -3.22 -2.81 3.85
N SER A 150 -3.19 -1.53 4.23
CA SER A 150 -4.35 -0.85 4.82
C SER A 150 -5.55 -0.82 3.88
N THR A 151 -5.32 -0.76 2.57
CA THR A 151 -6.39 -0.80 1.55
C THR A 151 -6.64 -2.19 0.97
N ASN A 152 -5.91 -3.21 1.43
CA ASN A 152 -5.92 -4.55 0.84
C ASN A 152 -5.75 -4.50 -0.69
N ALA A 153 -4.71 -3.83 -1.16
CA ALA A 153 -4.49 -3.58 -2.59
C ALA A 153 -4.46 -4.87 -3.41
N GLY A 154 -5.09 -4.84 -4.58
CA GLY A 154 -5.15 -5.98 -5.49
C GLY A 154 -4.02 -5.98 -6.52
N GLY A 155 -4.23 -5.34 -7.66
CA GLY A 155 -3.32 -5.31 -8.79
C GLY A 155 -3.59 -6.43 -9.80
N ILE A 156 -2.69 -6.56 -10.79
CA ILE A 156 -2.93 -7.45 -11.94
C ILE A 156 -2.67 -8.94 -11.66
N ASN A 157 -1.86 -9.26 -10.65
CA ASN A 157 -1.42 -10.64 -10.38
C ASN A 157 -2.34 -11.40 -9.40
N VAL A 158 -3.53 -10.85 -9.10
CA VAL A 158 -4.46 -11.36 -8.08
C VAL A 158 -4.93 -12.78 -8.37
N LEU A 159 -5.12 -13.15 -9.62
CA LEU A 159 -5.59 -14.50 -9.98
C LEU A 159 -4.70 -15.61 -9.42
N ARG A 160 -3.39 -15.39 -9.43
CA ARG A 160 -2.41 -16.36 -8.95
C ARG A 160 -2.04 -16.16 -7.49
N TYR A 161 -1.82 -14.92 -7.09
CA TYR A 161 -1.14 -14.63 -5.82
C TYR A 161 -2.05 -14.03 -4.76
N GLY A 162 -3.29 -13.72 -5.10
CA GLY A 162 -4.23 -13.05 -4.21
C GLY A 162 -3.96 -11.56 -4.04
N ASN A 163 -4.74 -10.92 -3.19
CA ASN A 163 -4.59 -9.53 -2.81
C ASN A 163 -3.45 -9.33 -1.80
N ALA A 164 -3.16 -8.11 -1.41
CA ALA A 164 -2.15 -7.78 -0.40
C ALA A 164 -2.34 -8.61 0.90
N ARG A 165 -3.58 -8.89 1.32
CA ARG A 165 -3.94 -9.75 2.45
C ARG A 165 -3.31 -11.14 2.37
N ASP A 166 -3.35 -11.75 1.19
CA ASP A 166 -2.86 -13.12 0.96
C ASP A 166 -1.33 -13.19 0.99
N LEU A 167 -0.68 -12.05 0.81
CA LEU A 167 0.77 -11.91 0.75
C LEU A 167 1.42 -11.63 2.13
N VAL A 168 0.65 -11.55 3.22
CA VAL A 168 1.16 -11.19 4.56
C VAL A 168 1.30 -12.42 5.45
N LEU A 169 2.49 -12.63 6.04
CA LEU A 169 2.75 -13.61 7.10
C LEU A 169 2.60 -12.99 8.48
N GLY A 170 3.08 -11.80 8.68
CA GLY A 170 3.05 -11.10 9.97
C GLY A 170 2.90 -9.59 9.78
N LEU A 171 2.47 -8.91 10.85
CA LEU A 171 2.20 -7.48 10.81
C LEU A 171 2.46 -6.86 12.17
N GLU A 172 2.92 -5.61 12.19
CA GLU A 172 3.00 -4.78 13.38
C GLU A 172 2.11 -3.55 13.18
N ALA A 173 1.39 -3.17 14.23
CA ALA A 173 0.55 -1.99 14.21
C ALA A 173 0.56 -1.25 15.55
N VAL A 174 0.42 0.08 15.48
CA VAL A 174 0.14 0.93 16.64
C VAL A 174 -1.38 1.10 16.75
N LEU A 175 -1.94 0.73 17.90
CA LEU A 175 -3.35 0.80 18.20
C LEU A 175 -3.79 2.23 18.55
N PRO A 176 -5.10 2.55 18.58
CA PRO A 176 -5.60 3.88 18.89
C PRO A 176 -5.24 4.41 20.28
N ASP A 177 -4.86 3.55 21.21
CA ASP A 177 -4.37 3.93 22.55
C ASP A 177 -2.86 4.16 22.60
N GLY A 178 -2.16 3.95 21.47
CA GLY A 178 -0.71 4.02 21.36
C GLY A 178 0.02 2.78 21.86
N SER A 179 -0.67 1.69 22.20
CA SER A 179 -0.04 0.40 22.41
C SER A 179 0.44 -0.20 21.07
N VAL A 180 1.47 -1.04 21.13
CA VAL A 180 2.02 -1.71 19.95
C VAL A 180 1.57 -3.16 19.96
N TRP A 181 0.85 -3.56 18.92
CA TRP A 181 0.60 -4.96 18.63
C TRP A 181 1.69 -5.47 17.68
N ASN A 182 2.56 -6.33 18.18
CA ASN A 182 3.65 -6.92 17.41
C ASN A 182 3.33 -8.37 17.05
N GLY A 183 2.95 -8.57 15.79
CA GLY A 183 2.74 -9.85 15.15
C GLY A 183 3.71 -10.11 14.01
N LEU A 184 4.93 -9.51 14.00
CA LEU A 184 5.96 -9.75 12.98
C LEU A 184 6.53 -11.16 13.09
N ARG A 185 5.84 -12.11 12.46
CA ARG A 185 6.21 -13.53 12.44
C ARG A 185 6.24 -14.04 11.01
N ALA A 186 7.29 -14.79 10.68
CA ALA A 186 7.49 -15.36 9.34
C ALA A 186 6.95 -16.81 9.23
N LEU A 187 5.99 -17.20 10.08
CA LEU A 187 5.43 -18.55 10.08
C LEU A 187 4.39 -18.70 8.99
N ARG A 188 4.57 -19.69 8.10
CA ARG A 188 3.56 -20.05 7.08
C ARG A 188 2.39 -20.82 7.67
N LYS A 189 2.63 -21.62 8.72
CA LYS A 189 1.61 -22.31 9.48
C LYS A 189 1.63 -21.79 10.91
N ASP A 190 0.61 -21.03 11.30
CA ASP A 190 0.42 -20.55 12.66
C ASP A 190 -1.04 -20.81 13.09
N ASN A 191 -1.23 -21.80 13.93
CA ASN A 191 -2.55 -22.25 14.39
C ASN A 191 -2.88 -21.69 15.79
N ARG A 192 -2.19 -20.66 16.27
CA ARG A 192 -2.31 -20.12 17.63
C ARG A 192 -3.33 -18.99 17.69
N GLY A 193 -4.55 -19.30 18.12
CA GLY A 193 -5.60 -18.31 18.34
C GLY A 193 -6.10 -17.65 17.06
N TYR A 194 -6.69 -16.46 17.22
CA TYR A 194 -7.20 -15.67 16.09
C TYR A 194 -6.08 -15.04 15.28
N ASP A 195 -6.26 -14.98 13.98
CA ASP A 195 -5.33 -14.32 13.06
C ASP A 195 -5.60 -12.83 12.96
N LEU A 196 -5.17 -12.10 13.99
CA LEU A 196 -5.49 -10.69 14.19
C LEU A 196 -4.94 -9.75 13.11
N LYS A 197 -3.89 -10.13 12.36
CA LYS A 197 -3.37 -9.30 11.26
C LYS A 197 -4.45 -8.94 10.25
N HIS A 198 -5.42 -9.83 10.05
CA HIS A 198 -6.52 -9.63 9.10
C HIS A 198 -7.53 -8.56 9.51
N LEU A 199 -7.52 -8.11 10.77
CA LEU A 199 -8.31 -6.96 11.23
C LEU A 199 -7.75 -5.64 10.69
N PHE A 200 -6.42 -5.51 10.59
CA PHE A 200 -5.75 -4.28 10.15
C PHE A 200 -5.66 -4.17 8.63
N ILE A 201 -5.57 -5.32 7.94
CA ILE A 201 -5.50 -5.35 6.48
C ILE A 201 -6.88 -5.03 5.89
N GLY A 202 -6.97 -3.94 5.14
CA GLY A 202 -8.22 -3.43 4.60
C GLY A 202 -9.01 -2.55 5.58
N ALA A 203 -8.45 -2.25 6.78
CA ALA A 203 -9.08 -1.35 7.76
C ALA A 203 -8.82 0.14 7.49
N GLU A 204 -7.98 0.48 6.51
CA GLU A 204 -7.65 1.86 6.10
C GLU A 204 -7.20 2.76 7.25
N GLY A 205 -6.46 2.20 8.23
CA GLY A 205 -5.95 2.92 9.39
C GLY A 205 -6.99 3.17 10.51
N THR A 206 -8.25 2.73 10.36
CA THR A 206 -9.32 2.98 11.35
C THR A 206 -9.16 2.16 12.63
N LEU A 207 -8.47 1.02 12.58
CA LEU A 207 -8.22 0.15 13.74
C LEU A 207 -6.80 0.27 14.30
N GLY A 208 -5.90 0.93 13.56
CA GLY A 208 -4.51 1.12 13.94
C GLY A 208 -3.64 1.49 12.75
N ILE A 209 -2.42 1.94 13.04
CA ILE A 209 -1.44 2.35 12.03
C ILE A 209 -0.45 1.21 11.83
N ILE A 210 -0.42 0.60 10.65
CA ILE A 210 0.55 -0.43 10.29
C ILE A 210 1.95 0.19 10.23
N THR A 211 2.91 -0.40 10.96
CA THR A 211 4.29 0.09 11.05
C THR A 211 5.31 -0.87 10.46
N GLY A 212 4.99 -2.15 10.36
CA GLY A 212 5.85 -3.16 9.76
C GLY A 212 5.08 -4.36 9.25
N ALA A 213 5.67 -5.12 8.34
CA ALA A 213 5.09 -6.34 7.79
C ALA A 213 6.15 -7.38 7.46
N VAL A 214 5.76 -8.65 7.58
CA VAL A 214 6.45 -9.80 6.99
C VAL A 214 5.63 -10.26 5.79
N LEU A 215 6.23 -10.18 4.61
CA LEU A 215 5.57 -10.46 3.32
C LEU A 215 6.08 -11.79 2.75
N LYS A 216 5.17 -12.51 2.06
CA LYS A 216 5.48 -13.75 1.35
C LYS A 216 6.24 -13.43 0.07
N LEU A 217 7.35 -14.12 -0.12
CA LEU A 217 8.02 -14.19 -1.39
C LEU A 217 7.69 -15.51 -2.10
N PHE A 218 7.96 -15.53 -3.38
CA PHE A 218 7.77 -16.69 -4.24
C PHE A 218 9.03 -16.95 -5.07
N PRO A 219 9.25 -18.19 -5.52
CA PRO A 219 10.27 -18.46 -6.53
C PRO A 219 10.00 -17.59 -7.77
N ARG A 220 11.06 -17.04 -8.33
CA ARG A 220 10.96 -16.30 -9.59
C ARG A 220 10.61 -17.28 -10.72
N PRO A 221 9.56 -17.01 -11.53
CA PRO A 221 9.25 -17.86 -12.67
C PRO A 221 10.43 -17.85 -13.65
N ALA A 222 10.74 -19.03 -14.18
CA ALA A 222 11.82 -19.18 -15.17
C ALA A 222 11.44 -18.52 -16.51
N GLU A 223 10.16 -18.57 -16.85
CA GLU A 223 9.61 -17.97 -18.06
C GLU A 223 8.22 -17.40 -17.78
N GLN A 224 7.89 -16.30 -18.44
CA GLN A 224 6.57 -15.69 -18.43
C GLN A 224 6.19 -15.31 -19.85
N VAL A 225 5.01 -15.76 -20.29
CA VAL A 225 4.47 -15.51 -21.62
C VAL A 225 3.18 -14.70 -21.47
N SER A 226 3.03 -13.66 -22.31
CA SER A 226 1.81 -12.89 -22.44
C SER A 226 1.22 -13.11 -23.83
N ALA A 227 -0.11 -13.24 -23.91
CA ALA A 227 -0.83 -13.38 -25.16
C ALA A 227 -1.99 -12.38 -25.22
N LEU A 228 -2.20 -11.78 -26.38
CA LEU A 228 -3.41 -11.02 -26.70
C LEU A 228 -4.28 -11.87 -27.59
N VAL A 229 -5.55 -12.04 -27.21
CA VAL A 229 -6.51 -12.94 -27.89
C VAL A 229 -7.72 -12.13 -28.33
N ALA A 230 -8.06 -12.19 -29.62
CA ALA A 230 -9.31 -11.60 -30.11
C ALA A 230 -10.48 -12.54 -29.83
N LEU A 231 -11.56 -11.96 -29.27
CA LEU A 231 -12.80 -12.66 -28.96
C LEU A 231 -13.99 -11.93 -29.61
N ARG A 232 -15.08 -12.64 -29.86
CA ARG A 232 -16.27 -12.06 -30.50
C ARG A 232 -17.18 -11.40 -29.47
N GLU A 233 -17.41 -12.09 -28.36
CA GLU A 233 -18.34 -11.70 -27.31
C GLU A 233 -17.65 -11.75 -25.95
N PRO A 234 -18.05 -10.93 -24.96
CA PRO A 234 -17.50 -10.96 -23.61
C PRO A 234 -17.62 -12.34 -22.92
N GLU A 235 -18.66 -13.10 -23.24
CA GLU A 235 -18.91 -14.46 -22.74
C GLU A 235 -17.81 -15.45 -23.16
N ASP A 236 -17.23 -15.27 -24.35
CA ASP A 236 -16.10 -16.07 -24.81
C ASP A 236 -14.87 -15.87 -23.90
N ALA A 237 -14.70 -14.68 -23.31
CA ALA A 237 -13.62 -14.41 -22.35
C ALA A 237 -13.79 -15.24 -21.08
N VAL A 238 -15.02 -15.33 -20.56
CA VAL A 238 -15.33 -16.13 -19.37
C VAL A 238 -15.06 -17.62 -19.62
N MET A 239 -15.48 -18.13 -20.79
CA MET A 239 -15.25 -19.52 -21.18
C MET A 239 -13.74 -19.80 -21.37
N LEU A 240 -13.02 -18.88 -22.00
CA LEU A 240 -11.58 -18.99 -22.18
C LEU A 240 -10.85 -19.02 -20.85
N LEU A 241 -11.19 -18.10 -19.93
CA LEU A 241 -10.63 -18.07 -18.57
C LEU A 241 -10.86 -19.39 -17.83
N ALA A 242 -12.08 -19.90 -17.86
CA ALA A 242 -12.43 -21.18 -17.23
C ALA A 242 -11.59 -22.35 -17.80
N SER A 243 -11.49 -22.42 -19.14
CA SER A 243 -10.72 -23.47 -19.83
C SER A 243 -9.21 -23.38 -19.50
N ILE A 244 -8.64 -22.17 -19.44
CA ILE A 244 -7.23 -21.98 -19.07
C ILE A 244 -6.99 -22.42 -17.62
N ARG A 245 -7.85 -22.03 -16.70
CA ARG A 245 -7.72 -22.39 -15.28
C ARG A 245 -7.81 -23.91 -15.07
N GLU A 246 -8.72 -24.57 -15.79
CA GLU A 246 -8.85 -26.03 -15.74
C GLU A 246 -7.59 -26.75 -16.20
N ARG A 247 -6.93 -26.25 -17.26
CA ARG A 247 -5.77 -26.88 -17.89
C ARG A 247 -4.42 -26.50 -17.25
N GLN A 248 -4.29 -25.26 -16.79
CA GLN A 248 -3.02 -24.68 -16.33
C GLN A 248 -2.98 -24.44 -14.82
N GLY A 249 -4.12 -24.56 -14.12
CA GLY A 249 -4.20 -24.34 -12.68
C GLY A 249 -3.63 -22.99 -12.27
N ASP A 250 -2.69 -23.02 -11.32
CA ASP A 250 -2.05 -21.82 -10.76
C ASP A 250 -1.00 -21.18 -11.68
N ALA A 251 -0.81 -21.67 -12.92
CA ALA A 251 0.14 -21.05 -13.85
C ALA A 251 -0.37 -19.73 -14.44
N LEU A 252 -1.70 -19.50 -14.47
CA LEU A 252 -2.28 -18.27 -14.95
C LEU A 252 -2.10 -17.13 -13.93
N ILE A 253 -1.29 -16.12 -14.30
CA ILE A 253 -0.96 -15.00 -13.41
C ILE A 253 -2.03 -13.92 -13.46
N ALA A 254 -2.43 -13.51 -14.66
CA ALA A 254 -3.36 -12.42 -14.92
C ALA A 254 -4.25 -12.74 -16.13
N PHE A 255 -5.44 -12.17 -16.15
CA PHE A 255 -6.36 -12.24 -17.26
C PHE A 255 -7.20 -10.96 -17.29
N GLU A 256 -7.06 -10.18 -18.36
CA GLU A 256 -7.69 -8.88 -18.49
C GLU A 256 -8.55 -8.84 -19.76
N LEU A 257 -9.79 -8.35 -19.65
CA LEU A 257 -10.67 -8.10 -20.78
C LEU A 257 -10.60 -6.62 -21.17
N ILE A 258 -10.24 -6.35 -22.42
CA ILE A 258 -10.15 -4.99 -22.96
C ILE A 258 -11.22 -4.84 -24.06
N GLY A 259 -12.17 -3.95 -23.85
CA GLY A 259 -13.19 -3.64 -24.85
C GLY A 259 -12.62 -2.93 -26.08
N ARG A 260 -13.17 -3.22 -27.26
CA ARG A 260 -12.73 -2.62 -28.53
C ARG A 260 -12.66 -1.08 -28.47
N ALA A 261 -13.68 -0.44 -27.88
CA ALA A 261 -13.71 1.02 -27.75
C ALA A 261 -12.49 1.59 -26.97
N CYS A 262 -12.00 0.85 -25.96
CA CYS A 262 -10.79 1.25 -25.23
C CYS A 262 -9.54 1.14 -26.10
N LEU A 263 -9.43 0.07 -26.92
CA LEU A 263 -8.33 -0.10 -27.85
C LEU A 263 -8.34 1.00 -28.93
N ASP A 264 -9.50 1.34 -29.47
CA ASP A 264 -9.64 2.40 -30.47
C ASP A 264 -9.17 3.76 -29.91
N LEU A 265 -9.50 4.08 -28.66
CA LEU A 265 -8.98 5.28 -27.99
C LEU A 265 -7.45 5.25 -27.83
N VAL A 266 -6.90 4.11 -27.45
CA VAL A 266 -5.43 3.94 -27.33
C VAL A 266 -4.77 4.15 -28.70
N TYR A 267 -5.27 3.53 -29.75
CA TYR A 267 -4.70 3.66 -31.09
C TYR A 267 -4.83 5.06 -31.67
N ALA A 268 -5.90 5.77 -31.31
CA ALA A 268 -6.12 7.16 -31.76
C ALA A 268 -5.20 8.18 -31.05
N HIS A 269 -4.85 7.93 -29.77
CA HIS A 269 -4.24 8.96 -28.92
C HIS A 269 -2.84 8.60 -28.40
N VAL A 270 -2.39 7.35 -28.51
CA VAL A 270 -1.06 6.92 -28.02
C VAL A 270 -0.16 6.61 -29.20
N HIS A 271 0.86 7.46 -29.41
CA HIS A 271 1.82 7.28 -30.48
C HIS A 271 2.59 5.94 -30.39
N GLY A 272 2.80 5.29 -31.53
CA GLY A 272 3.55 4.04 -31.62
C GLY A 272 2.72 2.79 -31.31
N THR A 273 1.44 2.93 -31.01
CA THR A 273 0.53 1.80 -30.88
C THR A 273 -0.07 1.41 -32.24
N ARG A 274 -0.32 0.12 -32.41
CA ARG A 274 -0.98 -0.43 -33.62
C ARG A 274 -1.90 -1.57 -33.23
N ASP A 275 -2.97 -1.78 -34.01
CA ASP A 275 -3.85 -2.94 -33.86
C ASP A 275 -3.09 -4.23 -34.27
N PRO A 276 -2.87 -5.19 -33.37
CA PRO A 276 -2.16 -6.42 -33.68
C PRO A 276 -2.98 -7.40 -34.51
N PHE A 277 -4.29 -7.22 -34.59
CA PHE A 277 -5.22 -8.11 -35.31
C PHE A 277 -5.57 -7.60 -36.71
N GLY A 278 -5.12 -6.41 -37.08
CA GLY A 278 -5.54 -5.73 -38.30
C GLY A 278 -6.99 -5.23 -38.23
N GLN A 279 -7.42 -4.54 -39.28
CA GLN A 279 -8.87 -4.27 -39.43
C GLN A 279 -9.58 -5.56 -39.85
N PRO A 280 -10.78 -5.83 -39.34
CA PRO A 280 -11.57 -6.95 -39.82
C PRO A 280 -11.97 -6.81 -41.28
#